data_f705420546479c4723b1ded3bc4abe9b
#
_entry.id   f705420546479c4723b1ded3bc4abe9b
#
_cell.length_a   1.000
_cell.length_b   1.000
_cell.length_c   1.000
_cell.angle_alpha   90.00
_cell.angle_beta   90.00
_cell.angle_gamma   90.00
#
_symmetry.space_group_name_H-M   'P 1'
#
loop_
_entity.id
_entity.type
_entity.pdbx_description
1 polymer ?
#
loop_
_entity_poly.entity_id
_entity_poly.type
_entity_poly.pdbx_seq_one_letter_code
_entity_poly.pdbx_strand_id
1 'polypeptide(L)'
;MKILVIGETCKDVFNYGRVERLCPEAPVPVFNLLDMVENKGMAGNVANNLISLGADVTLLTNLNWDQITKTRFIEKKTNHMFLRLDCNDEKYGKCDLTSLDYSSWDAIVISDYHKGFLSEEDIQTISVNHKLTFLDTKKPIGKWCENISFIKINNFELNKAKEITDKLHSKLIVTLGVDGAKHKNRIYPVPRVEIKDLSGAGDTFISALATKYVHTKDIDIAIKFANECATKVVQKAGVSII
;
A
#
# COMPACT_ATOMS: atom_id res chain seq x y z
N MET A 1 16.28 -10.18 7.42
CA MET A 1 14.95 -10.74 7.64
C MET A 1 14.31 -11.07 6.31
N LYS A 2 13.63 -12.22 6.22
CA LYS A 2 12.94 -12.66 5.02
C LYS A 2 11.46 -12.35 5.13
N ILE A 3 10.94 -11.56 4.20
CA ILE A 3 9.52 -11.15 4.19
C ILE A 3 8.87 -11.58 2.88
N LEU A 4 7.73 -12.26 2.99
CA LEU A 4 6.86 -12.52 1.86
C LEU A 4 5.83 -11.40 1.74
N VAL A 5 5.72 -10.80 0.56
CA VAL A 5 4.63 -9.89 0.20
C VAL A 5 3.66 -10.63 -0.70
N ILE A 6 2.38 -10.60 -0.37
CA ILE A 6 1.32 -11.23 -1.19
C ILE A 6 0.28 -10.15 -1.52
N GLY A 7 -0.03 -9.98 -2.80
CA GLY A 7 -1.08 -9.05 -3.22
C GLY A 7 -1.01 -8.64 -4.68
N GLU A 8 -1.97 -7.83 -5.11
CA GLU A 8 -2.04 -7.34 -6.48
C GLU A 8 -0.94 -6.33 -6.77
N THR A 9 -0.34 -6.43 -7.94
CA THR A 9 0.63 -5.47 -8.47
C THR A 9 0.15 -4.94 -9.83
N CYS A 10 0.44 -3.69 -10.10
CA CYS A 10 0.25 -3.06 -11.40
C CYS A 10 1.50 -2.27 -11.80
N LYS A 11 1.55 -1.79 -13.03
CA LYS A 11 2.52 -0.82 -13.48
C LYS A 11 1.95 0.59 -13.25
N ASP A 12 2.54 1.35 -12.34
CA ASP A 12 2.27 2.78 -12.18
C ASP A 12 3.14 3.56 -13.16
N VAL A 13 2.52 4.38 -14.03
CA VAL A 13 3.19 5.23 -15.03
C VAL A 13 2.90 6.69 -14.70
N PHE A 14 3.95 7.49 -14.55
CA PHE A 14 3.87 8.91 -14.28
C PHE A 14 4.43 9.67 -15.48
N ASN A 15 3.53 10.27 -16.28
CA ASN A 15 3.87 11.16 -17.36
C ASN A 15 3.93 12.59 -16.84
N TYR A 16 5.12 13.16 -16.77
CA TYR A 16 5.34 14.55 -16.41
C TYR A 16 5.45 15.40 -17.68
N GLY A 17 4.63 16.45 -17.77
CA GLY A 17 4.55 17.26 -18.97
C GLY A 17 4.27 18.74 -18.70
N ARG A 18 3.95 19.47 -19.78
CA ARG A 18 3.50 20.85 -19.73
C ARG A 18 2.16 20.99 -20.43
N VAL A 19 1.35 21.91 -19.94
CA VAL A 19 0.09 22.32 -20.57
C VAL A 19 0.14 23.82 -20.77
N GLU A 20 0.27 24.25 -22.05
CA GLU A 20 0.44 25.67 -22.41
C GLU A 20 -0.74 26.19 -23.24
N ARG A 21 -1.58 25.31 -23.80
CA ARG A 21 -2.72 25.69 -24.62
C ARG A 21 -3.85 24.66 -24.58
N LEU A 22 -5.02 25.08 -25.04
CA LEU A 22 -6.14 24.17 -25.30
C LEU A 22 -6.03 23.59 -26.71
N CYS A 23 -6.67 22.44 -26.90
CA CYS A 23 -6.84 21.80 -28.19
C CYS A 23 -7.80 22.61 -29.07
N PRO A 24 -7.52 22.81 -30.38
CA PRO A 24 -8.47 23.48 -31.28
C PRO A 24 -9.78 22.74 -31.49
N GLU A 25 -9.74 21.40 -31.43
CA GLU A 25 -10.90 20.54 -31.69
C GLU A 25 -11.86 20.40 -30.50
N ALA A 26 -11.38 20.66 -29.26
CA ALA A 26 -12.17 20.51 -28.03
C ALA A 26 -11.56 21.35 -26.89
N PRO A 27 -12.35 21.75 -25.89
CA PRO A 27 -11.86 22.53 -24.74
C PRO A 27 -11.10 21.65 -23.74
N VAL A 28 -10.08 20.95 -24.20
CA VAL A 28 -9.21 20.08 -23.42
C VAL A 28 -7.76 20.55 -23.50
N PRO A 29 -6.94 20.34 -22.46
CA PRO A 29 -5.54 20.72 -22.48
C PRO A 29 -4.72 19.89 -23.48
N VAL A 30 -3.78 20.50 -24.16
CA VAL A 30 -2.73 19.80 -24.92
C VAL A 30 -1.57 19.52 -23.98
N PHE A 31 -1.36 18.23 -23.67
CA PHE A 31 -0.30 17.77 -22.80
C PHE A 31 0.96 17.45 -23.60
N ASN A 32 2.04 18.20 -23.38
CA ASN A 32 3.34 17.95 -23.98
C ASN A 32 4.21 17.14 -23.00
N LEU A 33 4.45 15.86 -23.31
CA LEU A 33 5.24 14.95 -22.49
C LEU A 33 6.71 15.43 -22.45
N LEU A 34 7.28 15.50 -21.24
CA LEU A 34 8.68 15.87 -20.99
C LEU A 34 9.48 14.70 -20.40
N ASP A 35 8.84 13.90 -19.55
CA ASP A 35 9.51 12.86 -18.78
C ASP A 35 8.51 11.76 -18.42
N MET A 36 8.99 10.52 -18.27
CA MET A 36 8.17 9.38 -17.89
C MET A 36 8.89 8.53 -16.85
N VAL A 37 8.19 8.19 -15.78
CA VAL A 37 8.68 7.30 -14.72
C VAL A 37 7.73 6.13 -14.57
N GLU A 38 8.27 4.91 -14.51
CA GLU A 38 7.52 3.69 -14.28
C GLU A 38 7.94 3.04 -12.96
N ASN A 39 6.96 2.56 -12.20
CA ASN A 39 7.16 1.86 -10.95
C ASN A 39 6.23 0.64 -10.84
N LYS A 40 6.61 -0.33 -10.02
CA LYS A 40 5.65 -1.34 -9.55
C LYS A 40 4.77 -0.69 -8.48
N GLY A 41 3.47 -0.58 -8.76
CA GLY A 41 2.47 -0.07 -7.82
C GLY A 41 1.89 -1.16 -6.92
N MET A 42 1.02 -0.76 -5.97
CA MET A 42 0.27 -1.67 -5.10
C MET A 42 1.22 -2.56 -4.26
N ALA A 43 1.04 -3.89 -4.23
CA ALA A 43 1.93 -4.82 -3.52
C ALA A 43 3.40 -4.73 -3.98
N GLY A 44 3.61 -4.36 -5.25
CA GLY A 44 4.97 -4.10 -5.77
C GLY A 44 5.63 -2.90 -5.10
N ASN A 45 4.88 -1.84 -4.78
CA ASN A 45 5.39 -0.70 -4.02
C ASN A 45 5.70 -1.07 -2.56
N VAL A 46 4.88 -1.92 -1.93
CA VAL A 46 5.16 -2.48 -0.60
C VAL A 46 6.48 -3.25 -0.61
N ALA A 47 6.68 -4.12 -1.61
CA ALA A 47 7.92 -4.89 -1.75
C ALA A 47 9.15 -3.98 -1.91
N ASN A 48 9.07 -2.95 -2.77
CA ASN A 48 10.15 -1.99 -2.98
C ASN A 48 10.50 -1.22 -1.69
N ASN A 49 9.50 -0.78 -0.90
CA ASN A 49 9.73 -0.14 0.39
C ASN A 49 10.39 -1.08 1.40
N LEU A 50 9.99 -2.35 1.46
CA LEU A 50 10.63 -3.34 2.33
C LEU A 50 12.09 -3.59 1.93
N ILE A 51 12.38 -3.68 0.63
CA ILE A 51 13.76 -3.83 0.12
C ILE A 51 14.62 -2.63 0.51
N SER A 52 14.11 -1.40 0.35
CA SER A 52 14.84 -0.18 0.74
C SER A 52 15.13 -0.10 2.25
N LEU A 53 14.28 -0.76 3.06
CA LEU A 53 14.47 -0.91 4.51
C LEU A 53 15.38 -2.11 4.89
N GLY A 54 16.01 -2.77 3.91
CA GLY A 54 16.98 -3.84 4.12
C GLY A 54 16.38 -5.23 4.34
N ALA A 55 15.12 -5.47 3.94
CA ALA A 55 14.54 -6.80 3.97
C ALA A 55 14.91 -7.60 2.70
N ASP A 56 15.05 -8.92 2.87
CA ASP A 56 15.06 -9.90 1.79
C ASP A 56 13.60 -10.23 1.45
N VAL A 57 13.13 -9.83 0.26
CA VAL A 57 11.70 -9.83 -0.08
C VAL A 57 11.41 -10.76 -1.24
N THR A 58 10.44 -11.62 -1.04
CA THR A 58 9.75 -12.33 -2.14
C THR A 58 8.37 -11.72 -2.36
N LEU A 59 8.02 -11.45 -3.61
CA LEU A 59 6.72 -10.91 -4.01
C LEU A 59 5.92 -11.99 -4.74
N LEU A 60 4.80 -12.43 -4.14
CA LEU A 60 3.80 -13.29 -4.76
C LEU A 60 2.66 -12.42 -5.27
N THR A 61 2.55 -12.28 -6.60
CA THR A 61 1.61 -11.36 -7.24
C THR A 61 1.06 -11.94 -8.55
N ASN A 62 0.12 -11.23 -9.15
CA ASN A 62 -0.44 -11.58 -10.46
C ASN A 62 0.62 -11.56 -11.56
N LEU A 63 0.62 -12.59 -12.41
CA LEU A 63 1.64 -12.78 -13.45
C LEU A 63 1.62 -11.68 -14.52
N ASN A 64 0.46 -11.08 -14.76
CA ASN A 64 0.23 -10.05 -15.78
C ASN A 64 0.33 -8.62 -15.24
N TRP A 65 1.06 -8.39 -14.15
CA TRP A 65 1.13 -7.09 -13.48
C TRP A 65 1.62 -5.96 -14.39
N ASP A 66 2.46 -6.24 -15.37
CA ASP A 66 3.01 -5.28 -16.33
C ASP A 66 2.01 -4.87 -17.44
N GLN A 67 0.94 -5.65 -17.62
CA GLN A 67 -0.16 -5.35 -18.55
C GLN A 67 -1.28 -4.53 -17.90
N ILE A 68 -1.30 -4.46 -16.57
CA ILE A 68 -2.24 -3.65 -15.80
C ILE A 68 -1.57 -2.33 -15.49
N THR A 69 -2.08 -1.23 -16.07
CA THR A 69 -1.42 0.08 -15.95
C THR A 69 -2.30 1.11 -15.28
N LYS A 70 -1.67 1.96 -14.46
CA LYS A 70 -2.27 3.16 -13.86
C LYS A 70 -1.45 4.37 -14.27
N THR A 71 -1.85 5.01 -15.37
CA THR A 71 -1.11 6.09 -16.00
C THR A 71 -1.62 7.44 -15.51
N ARG A 72 -0.73 8.28 -15.00
CA ARG A 72 -1.02 9.63 -14.54
C ARG A 72 -0.37 10.65 -15.45
N PHE A 73 -1.11 11.70 -15.78
CA PHE A 73 -0.63 12.84 -16.57
C PHE A 73 -0.55 14.06 -15.66
N ILE A 74 0.68 14.51 -15.35
CA ILE A 74 0.98 15.46 -14.30
C ILE A 74 1.75 16.66 -14.88
N GLU A 75 1.28 17.87 -14.61
CA GLU A 75 2.01 19.10 -14.92
C GLU A 75 3.26 19.19 -14.02
N LYS A 76 4.44 19.23 -14.66
CA LYS A 76 5.74 19.07 -13.98
C LYS A 76 6.05 20.19 -12.98
N LYS A 77 5.60 21.41 -13.25
CA LYS A 77 5.90 22.60 -12.43
C LYS A 77 5.01 22.70 -11.19
N THR A 78 3.71 22.43 -11.36
CA THR A 78 2.70 22.61 -10.31
C THR A 78 2.34 21.31 -9.60
N ASN A 79 2.78 20.17 -10.13
CA ASN A 79 2.39 18.83 -9.69
C ASN A 79 0.88 18.57 -9.79
N HIS A 80 0.17 19.32 -10.66
CA HIS A 80 -1.26 19.13 -10.89
C HIS A 80 -1.52 17.94 -11.80
N MET A 81 -2.31 16.97 -11.33
CA MET A 81 -2.70 15.81 -12.14
C MET A 81 -3.95 16.14 -12.97
N PHE A 82 -3.83 16.08 -14.29
CA PHE A 82 -4.91 16.32 -15.24
C PHE A 82 -5.79 15.11 -15.48
N LEU A 83 -5.17 13.93 -15.55
CA LEU A 83 -5.86 12.70 -15.92
C LEU A 83 -5.15 11.52 -15.27
N ARG A 84 -5.93 10.53 -14.85
CA ARG A 84 -5.48 9.17 -14.59
C ARG A 84 -6.22 8.22 -15.53
N LEU A 85 -5.45 7.38 -16.23
CA LEU A 85 -5.96 6.33 -17.11
C LEU A 85 -5.61 4.98 -16.52
N ASP A 86 -6.61 4.17 -16.20
CA ASP A 86 -6.44 2.80 -15.71
C ASP A 86 -6.80 1.82 -16.83
N CYS A 87 -5.87 0.91 -17.16
CA CYS A 87 -6.07 -0.12 -18.18
C CYS A 87 -5.97 -1.50 -17.53
N ASN A 88 -6.90 -2.39 -17.92
CA ASN A 88 -6.99 -3.79 -17.46
C ASN A 88 -7.15 -3.94 -15.92
N ASP A 89 -7.63 -2.94 -15.21
CA ASP A 89 -7.70 -2.89 -13.73
C ASP A 89 -8.68 -3.90 -13.10
N GLU A 90 -9.31 -4.75 -13.89
CA GLU A 90 -10.16 -5.88 -13.45
C GLU A 90 -9.57 -7.27 -13.73
N LYS A 91 -8.35 -7.37 -14.28
CA LYS A 91 -7.78 -8.61 -14.81
C LYS A 91 -6.63 -9.18 -13.97
N TYR A 92 -6.75 -9.21 -12.65
CA TYR A 92 -5.64 -9.63 -11.78
C TYR A 92 -5.45 -11.15 -11.65
N GLY A 93 -6.45 -11.97 -12.01
CA GLY A 93 -6.42 -13.41 -11.80
C GLY A 93 -6.60 -13.79 -10.32
N LYS A 94 -6.30 -15.04 -9.98
CA LYS A 94 -6.37 -15.56 -8.61
C LYS A 94 -4.99 -16.03 -8.15
N CYS A 95 -4.72 -15.86 -6.86
CA CYS A 95 -3.52 -16.36 -6.19
C CYS A 95 -3.60 -17.88 -6.05
N ASP A 96 -2.48 -18.56 -6.31
CA ASP A 96 -2.31 -19.96 -5.96
C ASP A 96 -1.43 -20.07 -4.71
N LEU A 97 -2.04 -20.56 -3.62
CA LEU A 97 -1.39 -20.74 -2.32
C LEU A 97 -1.01 -22.21 -2.05
N THR A 98 -1.29 -23.13 -2.96
CA THR A 98 -1.20 -24.59 -2.72
C THR A 98 0.23 -25.07 -2.46
N SER A 99 1.22 -24.41 -3.06
CA SER A 99 2.64 -24.75 -2.93
C SER A 99 3.42 -23.83 -1.99
N LEU A 100 2.74 -22.92 -1.25
CA LEU A 100 3.40 -21.94 -0.42
C LEU A 100 3.94 -22.56 0.88
N ASP A 101 5.27 -22.51 1.06
CA ASP A 101 5.89 -22.82 2.36
C ASP A 101 5.82 -21.60 3.29
N TYR A 102 4.89 -21.66 4.24
CA TYR A 102 4.68 -20.58 5.21
C TYR A 102 5.80 -20.46 6.25
N SER A 103 6.58 -21.54 6.47
CA SER A 103 7.61 -21.58 7.53
C SER A 103 8.90 -20.84 7.16
N SER A 104 9.12 -20.55 5.89
CA SER A 104 10.36 -19.95 5.35
C SER A 104 10.50 -18.46 5.63
N TRP A 105 9.50 -17.80 6.21
CA TRP A 105 9.42 -16.34 6.33
C TRP A 105 9.44 -15.86 7.78
N ASP A 106 10.09 -14.72 8.03
CA ASP A 106 10.03 -14.02 9.33
C ASP A 106 8.69 -13.29 9.53
N ALA A 107 8.07 -12.85 8.44
CA ALA A 107 6.76 -12.22 8.40
C ALA A 107 6.13 -12.33 7.01
N ILE A 108 4.79 -12.24 6.94
CA ILE A 108 4.03 -12.11 5.70
C ILE A 108 3.29 -10.77 5.71
N VAL A 109 3.45 -9.98 4.65
CA VAL A 109 2.71 -8.72 4.43
C VAL A 109 1.72 -8.94 3.30
N ILE A 110 0.44 -8.78 3.60
CA ILE A 110 -0.66 -8.92 2.66
C ILE A 110 -1.11 -7.52 2.25
N SER A 111 -0.96 -7.19 0.96
CA SER A 111 -1.37 -5.92 0.36
C SER A 111 -2.51 -6.20 -0.63
N ASP A 112 -3.74 -6.19 -0.12
CA ASP A 112 -4.95 -6.58 -0.83
C ASP A 112 -5.73 -5.35 -1.29
N TYR A 113 -5.76 -5.12 -2.59
CA TYR A 113 -6.49 -4.02 -3.21
C TYR A 113 -7.93 -4.40 -3.61
N HIS A 114 -8.38 -5.59 -3.18
CA HIS A 114 -9.73 -6.09 -3.45
C HIS A 114 -10.04 -6.17 -4.95
N LYS A 115 -9.05 -6.61 -5.74
CA LYS A 115 -9.20 -6.81 -7.19
C LYS A 115 -9.41 -8.28 -7.57
N GLY A 116 -9.64 -9.15 -6.57
CA GLY A 116 -9.98 -10.55 -6.77
C GLY A 116 -8.79 -11.51 -6.79
N PHE A 117 -7.57 -11.03 -6.58
CA PHE A 117 -6.37 -11.88 -6.49
C PHE A 117 -6.38 -12.76 -5.24
N LEU A 118 -6.82 -12.21 -4.10
CA LEU A 118 -7.04 -12.96 -2.85
C LEU A 118 -8.51 -12.92 -2.44
N SER A 119 -9.05 -14.04 -2.00
CA SER A 119 -10.34 -14.11 -1.31
C SER A 119 -10.18 -13.85 0.21
N GLU A 120 -11.29 -13.73 0.94
CA GLU A 120 -11.27 -13.66 2.41
C GLU A 120 -10.72 -14.98 2.99
N GLU A 121 -11.07 -16.13 2.39
CA GLU A 121 -10.61 -17.46 2.76
C GLU A 121 -9.10 -17.63 2.53
N ASP A 122 -8.55 -17.08 1.45
CA ASP A 122 -7.11 -17.09 1.19
C ASP A 122 -6.35 -16.35 2.28
N ILE A 123 -6.80 -15.14 2.64
CA ILE A 123 -6.19 -14.33 3.70
C ILE A 123 -6.31 -15.02 5.05
N GLN A 124 -7.45 -15.65 5.33
CA GLN A 124 -7.63 -16.45 6.54
C GLN A 124 -6.66 -17.64 6.58
N THR A 125 -6.50 -18.35 5.47
CA THR A 125 -5.55 -19.46 5.34
C THR A 125 -4.11 -19.00 5.62
N ILE A 126 -3.68 -17.88 5.05
CA ILE A 126 -2.36 -17.29 5.32
C ILE A 126 -2.20 -17.00 6.82
N SER A 127 -3.22 -16.41 7.44
CA SER A 127 -3.16 -15.99 8.84
C SER A 127 -3.15 -17.14 9.85
N VAL A 128 -3.68 -18.29 9.48
CA VAL A 128 -3.66 -19.50 10.32
C VAL A 128 -2.32 -20.23 10.19
N ASN A 129 -1.72 -20.21 9.00
CA ASN A 129 -0.49 -20.94 8.71
C ASN A 129 0.80 -20.16 9.03
N HIS A 130 0.72 -18.84 9.29
CA HIS A 130 1.88 -18.03 9.66
C HIS A 130 1.64 -17.18 10.91
N LYS A 131 2.62 -17.18 11.83
CA LYS A 131 2.49 -16.55 13.17
C LYS A 131 2.49 -15.02 13.14
N LEU A 132 3.12 -14.39 12.14
CA LEU A 132 3.27 -12.94 12.07
C LEU A 132 2.84 -12.42 10.70
N THR A 133 1.63 -11.88 10.65
CA THR A 133 1.00 -11.39 9.44
C THR A 133 0.60 -9.92 9.58
N PHE A 134 0.85 -9.13 8.55
CA PHE A 134 0.42 -7.75 8.42
C PHE A 134 -0.55 -7.65 7.25
N LEU A 135 -1.65 -6.95 7.42
CA LEU A 135 -2.68 -6.79 6.39
C LEU A 135 -2.96 -5.31 6.13
N ASP A 136 -2.89 -4.91 4.87
CA ASP A 136 -3.53 -3.71 4.32
C ASP A 136 -4.56 -4.18 3.29
N THR A 137 -5.85 -3.91 3.51
CA THR A 137 -6.91 -4.41 2.64
C THR A 137 -7.94 -3.33 2.32
N LYS A 138 -8.49 -3.40 1.13
CA LYS A 138 -9.66 -2.60 0.70
C LYS A 138 -10.98 -3.34 0.91
N LYS A 139 -10.93 -4.61 1.34
CA LYS A 139 -12.12 -5.35 1.76
C LYS A 139 -12.65 -4.82 3.09
N PRO A 140 -13.98 -4.81 3.29
CA PRO A 140 -14.57 -4.55 4.61
C PRO A 140 -14.07 -5.59 5.62
N ILE A 141 -13.34 -5.14 6.65
CA ILE A 141 -12.84 -6.02 7.70
C ILE A 141 -13.98 -6.61 8.56
N GLY A 142 -13.74 -7.79 9.12
CA GLY A 142 -14.69 -8.52 9.95
C GLY A 142 -14.05 -9.76 10.55
N LYS A 143 -14.84 -10.71 11.03
CA LYS A 143 -14.37 -11.95 11.68
C LYS A 143 -13.34 -12.73 10.87
N TRP A 144 -13.43 -12.69 9.54
CA TRP A 144 -12.52 -13.43 8.65
C TRP A 144 -11.03 -13.06 8.83
N CYS A 145 -10.73 -11.85 9.30
CA CYS A 145 -9.34 -11.40 9.50
C CYS A 145 -8.86 -11.39 10.96
N GLU A 146 -9.61 -12.00 11.89
CA GLU A 146 -9.25 -12.02 13.32
C GLU A 146 -7.96 -12.74 13.67
N ASN A 147 -7.45 -13.62 12.81
CA ASN A 147 -6.18 -14.31 13.03
C ASN A 147 -4.97 -13.51 12.56
N ILE A 148 -5.15 -12.47 11.75
CA ILE A 148 -4.08 -11.55 11.37
C ILE A 148 -3.45 -10.94 12.62
N SER A 149 -2.13 -10.74 12.61
CA SER A 149 -1.40 -10.16 13.75
C SER A 149 -1.63 -8.66 13.86
N PHE A 150 -1.52 -7.92 12.76
CA PHE A 150 -1.75 -6.47 12.68
C PHE A 150 -2.45 -6.09 11.39
N ILE A 151 -3.46 -5.22 11.50
CA ILE A 151 -4.26 -4.77 10.37
C ILE A 151 -4.15 -3.25 10.29
N LYS A 152 -3.58 -2.75 9.20
CA LYS A 152 -3.52 -1.33 8.90
C LYS A 152 -4.68 -0.97 7.99
N ILE A 153 -5.43 0.02 8.38
CA ILE A 153 -6.54 0.62 7.62
C ILE A 153 -6.53 2.14 7.79
N ASN A 154 -7.26 2.84 6.95
CA ASN A 154 -7.54 4.27 7.15
C ASN A 154 -8.98 4.48 7.69
N ASN A 155 -9.35 5.73 8.02
CA ASN A 155 -10.69 6.06 8.52
C ASN A 155 -11.82 5.66 7.56
N PHE A 156 -11.61 5.79 6.25
CA PHE A 156 -12.62 5.42 5.27
C PHE A 156 -12.85 3.90 5.22
N GLU A 157 -11.79 3.12 5.35
CA GLU A 157 -11.84 1.66 5.42
C GLU A 157 -12.44 1.19 6.76
N LEU A 158 -12.13 1.88 7.86
CA LEU A 158 -12.72 1.61 9.16
C LEU A 158 -14.24 1.79 9.16
N ASN A 159 -14.74 2.85 8.50
CA ASN A 159 -16.18 3.11 8.40
C ASN A 159 -16.95 2.07 7.57
N LYS A 160 -16.24 1.26 6.77
CA LYS A 160 -16.80 0.15 5.99
C LYS A 160 -16.74 -1.20 6.71
N ALA A 161 -16.15 -1.27 7.89
CA ALA A 161 -16.05 -2.51 8.66
C ALA A 161 -17.43 -3.08 8.96
N LYS A 162 -17.60 -4.40 8.78
CA LYS A 162 -18.89 -5.08 9.01
C LYS A 162 -19.12 -5.32 10.51
N GLU A 163 -18.09 -5.80 11.21
CA GLU A 163 -18.14 -6.11 12.62
C GLU A 163 -16.72 -6.00 13.20
N ILE A 164 -16.58 -5.21 14.25
CA ILE A 164 -15.30 -5.05 14.97
C ILE A 164 -15.45 -5.68 16.34
N THR A 165 -14.93 -6.91 16.50
CA THR A 165 -14.83 -7.59 17.79
C THR A 165 -13.70 -6.99 18.62
N ASP A 166 -13.68 -7.22 19.95
CA ASP A 166 -12.59 -6.78 20.82
C ASP A 166 -11.24 -7.37 20.38
N LYS A 167 -11.25 -8.61 19.89
CA LYS A 167 -10.06 -9.27 19.35
C LYS A 167 -9.53 -8.53 18.12
N LEU A 168 -10.40 -8.15 17.21
CA LEU A 168 -10.06 -7.39 16.01
C LEU A 168 -9.58 -5.98 16.36
N HIS A 169 -10.31 -5.28 17.25
CA HIS A 169 -9.96 -3.93 17.72
C HIS A 169 -8.52 -3.87 18.30
N SER A 170 -8.10 -4.91 19.03
CA SER A 170 -6.75 -4.98 19.61
C SER A 170 -5.61 -5.02 18.57
N LYS A 171 -5.91 -5.35 17.31
CA LYS A 171 -4.96 -5.54 16.20
C LYS A 171 -4.99 -4.41 15.18
N LEU A 172 -5.99 -3.53 15.25
CA LEU A 172 -6.17 -2.44 14.31
C LEU A 172 -5.14 -1.32 14.52
N ILE A 173 -4.56 -0.88 13.42
CA ILE A 173 -3.76 0.34 13.31
C ILE A 173 -4.45 1.23 12.28
N VAL A 174 -5.05 2.31 12.74
CA VAL A 174 -5.83 3.22 11.88
C VAL A 174 -4.97 4.43 11.53
N THR A 175 -4.65 4.60 10.26
CA THR A 175 -3.95 5.81 9.79
C THR A 175 -4.93 6.97 9.69
N LEU A 176 -4.55 8.12 10.24
CA LEU A 176 -5.37 9.34 10.39
C LEU A 176 -4.88 10.49 9.49
N GLY A 177 -4.08 10.18 8.47
CA GLY A 177 -3.47 11.17 7.59
C GLY A 177 -2.53 12.10 8.35
N VAL A 178 -2.82 13.40 8.31
CA VAL A 178 -2.01 14.43 8.98
C VAL A 178 -1.99 14.35 10.51
N ASP A 179 -2.86 13.55 11.12
CA ASP A 179 -2.91 13.34 12.56
C ASP A 179 -2.14 12.08 12.99
N GLY A 180 -1.51 11.39 12.05
CA GLY A 180 -0.66 10.23 12.31
C GLY A 180 -1.40 8.90 12.29
N ALA A 181 -1.30 8.10 13.35
CA ALA A 181 -1.94 6.79 13.46
C ALA A 181 -2.51 6.55 14.86
N LYS A 182 -3.53 5.68 14.94
CA LYS A 182 -4.16 5.23 16.19
C LYS A 182 -4.04 3.71 16.30
N HIS A 183 -3.64 3.24 17.47
CA HIS A 183 -3.70 1.82 17.84
C HIS A 183 -4.33 1.69 19.22
N LYS A 184 -5.38 0.88 19.33
CA LYS A 184 -6.22 0.82 20.55
C LYS A 184 -6.70 2.23 20.94
N ASN A 185 -6.41 2.67 22.15
CA ASN A 185 -6.80 3.99 22.67
C ASN A 185 -5.67 5.04 22.55
N ARG A 186 -4.53 4.71 21.92
CA ARG A 186 -3.39 5.60 21.80
C ARG A 186 -3.28 6.20 20.41
N ILE A 187 -3.06 7.51 20.34
CA ILE A 187 -2.72 8.23 19.11
C ILE A 187 -1.20 8.44 19.05
N TYR A 188 -0.63 8.24 17.86
CA TYR A 188 0.78 8.45 17.53
C TYR A 188 0.84 9.61 16.55
N PRO A 189 0.98 10.84 17.01
CA PRO A 189 0.94 12.02 16.15
C PRO A 189 2.18 12.11 15.26
N VAL A 190 2.04 12.88 14.17
CA VAL A 190 3.13 13.25 13.27
C VAL A 190 3.27 14.77 13.19
N PRO A 191 4.48 15.29 12.86
CA PRO A 191 4.63 16.72 12.63
C PRO A 191 3.83 17.16 11.40
N ARG A 192 3.34 18.40 11.40
CA ARG A 192 2.74 19.02 10.22
C ARG A 192 3.84 19.33 9.22
N VAL A 193 3.71 18.80 8.02
CA VAL A 193 4.67 19.00 6.91
C VAL A 193 3.93 19.42 5.66
N GLU A 194 4.65 20.03 4.72
CA GLU A 194 4.12 20.29 3.38
C GLU A 194 3.96 18.95 2.63
N ILE A 195 2.71 18.68 2.21
CA ILE A 195 2.37 17.46 1.47
C ILE A 195 2.48 17.77 -0.02
N LYS A 196 3.36 17.05 -0.72
CA LYS A 196 3.49 17.12 -2.18
C LYS A 196 2.72 16.01 -2.88
N ASP A 197 2.74 14.79 -2.33
CA ASP A 197 2.01 13.66 -2.87
C ASP A 197 1.67 12.66 -1.76
N LEU A 198 0.45 12.14 -1.76
CA LEU A 198 -0.02 11.13 -0.80
C LEU A 198 0.12 9.70 -1.34
N SER A 199 0.50 9.54 -2.61
CA SER A 199 0.58 8.24 -3.26
C SER A 199 1.65 7.37 -2.63
N GLY A 200 1.27 6.14 -2.24
CA GLY A 200 2.20 5.18 -1.63
C GLY A 200 2.46 5.37 -0.13
N ALA A 201 1.92 6.43 0.52
CA ALA A 201 2.11 6.64 1.96
C ALA A 201 1.61 5.45 2.81
N GLY A 202 0.50 4.83 2.41
CA GLY A 202 -0.04 3.63 3.05
C GLY A 202 0.87 2.41 2.90
N ASP A 203 1.41 2.22 1.69
CA ASP A 203 2.34 1.12 1.38
C ASP A 203 3.65 1.29 2.15
N THR A 204 4.16 2.52 2.22
CA THR A 204 5.32 2.88 3.02
C THR A 204 5.08 2.61 4.52
N PHE A 205 3.90 2.99 5.02
CA PHE A 205 3.55 2.79 6.43
C PHE A 205 3.57 1.30 6.79
N ILE A 206 2.88 0.43 6.02
CA ILE A 206 2.82 -0.99 6.36
C ILE A 206 4.18 -1.67 6.20
N SER A 207 4.99 -1.27 5.22
CA SER A 207 6.36 -1.78 5.03
C SER A 207 7.26 -1.43 6.21
N ALA A 208 7.25 -0.18 6.63
CA ALA A 208 8.03 0.30 7.78
C ALA A 208 7.57 -0.32 9.10
N LEU A 209 6.24 -0.47 9.27
CA LEU A 209 5.63 -1.14 10.43
C LEU A 209 6.13 -2.58 10.53
N ALA A 210 6.03 -3.36 9.45
CA ALA A 210 6.43 -4.76 9.41
C ALA A 210 7.93 -4.91 9.69
N THR A 211 8.76 -4.14 8.98
CA THR A 211 10.22 -4.14 9.16
C THR A 211 10.62 -3.87 10.60
N LYS A 212 10.10 -2.77 11.17
CA LYS A 212 10.47 -2.37 12.53
C LYS A 212 9.98 -3.33 13.58
N TYR A 213 8.75 -3.86 13.42
CA TYR A 213 8.19 -4.84 14.35
C TYR A 213 8.95 -6.17 14.34
N VAL A 214 9.37 -6.66 13.17
CA VAL A 214 10.18 -7.90 13.10
C VAL A 214 11.46 -7.76 13.92
N HIS A 215 12.09 -6.58 13.90
CA HIS A 215 13.32 -6.33 14.66
C HIS A 215 13.11 -6.10 16.16
N THR A 216 12.08 -5.32 16.52
CA THR A 216 11.91 -4.85 17.91
C THR A 216 10.92 -5.66 18.73
N LYS A 217 9.99 -6.33 18.07
CA LYS A 217 8.79 -6.97 18.68
C LYS A 217 7.94 -6.00 19.52
N ASP A 218 8.12 -4.69 19.28
CA ASP A 218 7.41 -3.61 19.96
C ASP A 218 6.55 -2.82 18.95
N ILE A 219 5.23 -2.88 19.14
CA ILE A 219 4.28 -2.24 18.24
C ILE A 219 4.30 -0.70 18.36
N ASP A 220 4.57 -0.17 19.54
CA ASP A 220 4.63 1.28 19.77
C ASP A 220 5.83 1.89 19.03
N ILE A 221 6.97 1.22 19.08
CA ILE A 221 8.18 1.62 18.33
C ILE A 221 7.94 1.47 16.83
N ALA A 222 7.28 0.39 16.41
CA ALA A 222 7.01 0.13 15.00
C ALA A 222 6.05 1.17 14.39
N ILE A 223 4.99 1.58 15.09
CA ILE A 223 4.05 2.59 14.62
C ILE A 223 4.73 3.97 14.50
N LYS A 224 5.56 4.36 15.48
CA LYS A 224 6.29 5.63 15.43
C LYS A 224 7.22 5.67 14.21
N PHE A 225 7.98 4.61 13.98
CA PHE A 225 8.85 4.49 12.81
C PHE A 225 8.07 4.50 11.50
N ALA A 226 6.92 3.81 11.42
CA ALA A 226 6.06 3.83 10.24
C ALA A 226 5.52 5.24 9.93
N ASN A 227 5.12 5.99 10.96
CA ASN A 227 4.72 7.40 10.83
C ASN A 227 5.86 8.28 10.30
N GLU A 228 7.09 8.13 10.82
CA GLU A 228 8.26 8.88 10.36
C GLU A 228 8.55 8.60 8.88
N CYS A 229 8.50 7.33 8.46
CA CYS A 229 8.71 6.92 7.09
C CYS A 229 7.62 7.48 6.15
N ALA A 230 6.35 7.32 6.52
CA ALA A 230 5.24 7.87 5.75
C ALA A 230 5.32 9.41 5.64
N THR A 231 5.69 10.11 6.73
CA THR A 231 5.88 11.56 6.72
C THR A 231 7.01 11.99 5.76
N LYS A 232 8.08 11.21 5.63
CA LYS A 232 9.16 11.53 4.69
C LYS A 232 8.74 11.38 3.23
N VAL A 233 7.96 10.34 2.89
CA VAL A 233 7.60 10.10 1.48
C VAL A 233 6.55 11.08 0.99
N VAL A 234 5.60 11.53 1.81
CA VAL A 234 4.57 12.51 1.38
C VAL A 234 5.15 13.90 1.04
N GLN A 235 6.39 14.18 1.42
CA GLN A 235 7.11 15.43 1.08
C GLN A 235 7.83 15.34 -0.28
N LYS A 236 7.82 14.18 -0.93
CA LYS A 236 8.40 13.97 -2.26
C LYS A 236 7.28 13.94 -3.31
N ALA A 237 7.58 14.32 -4.54
CA ALA A 237 6.64 14.20 -5.65
C ALA A 237 6.65 12.76 -6.21
N GLY A 238 5.48 12.25 -6.60
CA GLY A 238 5.28 10.91 -7.12
C GLY A 238 5.36 9.81 -6.05
N VAL A 239 5.18 8.55 -6.46
CA VAL A 239 5.36 7.40 -5.57
C VAL A 239 6.85 7.27 -5.24
N SER A 240 7.18 7.61 -4.02
CA SER A 240 8.56 7.57 -3.52
C SER A 240 8.73 6.41 -2.55
N ILE A 241 9.89 5.79 -2.61
CA ILE A 241 10.36 4.82 -1.62
C ILE A 241 11.22 5.53 -0.57
N ILE A 242 11.36 4.91 0.59
CA ILE A 242 12.12 5.41 1.75
C ILE A 242 13.62 5.48 1.43
#